data_284aee7472e95b05e0628253aa504f5a
#
_entry.id   284aee7472e95b05e0628253aa504f5a
#
_cell.length_a   1.000
_cell.length_b   1.000
_cell.length_c   1.000
_cell.angle_alpha   90.00
_cell.angle_beta   90.00
_cell.angle_gamma   90.00
#
_symmetry.space_group_name_H-M   'P 1'
#
loop_
_entity.id
_entity.type
_entity.pdbx_description
1 polymer ?
#
loop_
_entity_poly.entity_id
_entity_poly.type
_entity_poly.pdbx_seq_one_letter_code
_entity_poly.pdbx_strand_id
1 'polypeptide(L)'
;MSATDEYIQQLDAVGFPAAPEVVLRLSQLLHTDWVMAEQLAEVAMLDSTVSARVLRLANSVYYRGKGVKSIAEAVIRIGIDGVRDVVYALSLMRTLRPMQFSHRQYWRHCLAVAQATQILHHRARRITIPAPELHAAGLLHDIGMLVLDRTLGVGYGRVLLNAHESGRPLFEIERHMIDTDHADVGARLLEHWHLPEPLVQATAAHHDPSGEGDQLAQMVYLADYVCNLHAVHHGTAYRPESSASDVWHALGIEESELPDILLEVDASLEKADAVLAVAA
;
A
#
# COMPACT_ATOMS: atom_id res chain seq x y z
N MET A 1 -19.31 -21.49 -2.04
CA MET A 1 -18.08 -20.94 -1.48
C MET A 1 -17.27 -20.50 -2.67
N SER A 2 -16.85 -19.26 -2.72
CA SER A 2 -16.02 -18.75 -3.83
C SER A 2 -14.58 -19.26 -3.72
N ALA A 3 -13.79 -19.21 -4.80
CA ALA A 3 -12.36 -19.50 -4.75
C ALA A 3 -11.66 -18.62 -3.71
N THR A 4 -12.04 -17.34 -3.63
CA THR A 4 -11.56 -16.40 -2.63
C THR A 4 -11.81 -16.88 -1.19
N ASP A 5 -13.03 -17.36 -0.89
CA ASP A 5 -13.37 -17.89 0.45
C ASP A 5 -12.53 -19.13 0.79
N GLU A 6 -12.22 -19.96 -0.19
CA GLU A 6 -11.38 -21.14 -0.02
C GLU A 6 -9.94 -20.74 0.36
N TYR A 7 -9.37 -19.72 -0.28
CA TYR A 7 -8.03 -19.22 0.05
C TYR A 7 -7.98 -18.63 1.47
N ILE A 8 -8.99 -17.87 1.89
CA ILE A 8 -9.05 -17.34 3.25
C ILE A 8 -9.16 -18.46 4.29
N GLN A 9 -9.95 -19.52 4.04
CA GLN A 9 -10.00 -20.69 4.93
C GLN A 9 -8.66 -21.44 4.99
N GLN A 10 -7.93 -21.51 3.89
CA GLN A 10 -6.58 -22.10 3.87
C GLN A 10 -5.60 -21.27 4.71
N LEU A 11 -5.76 -19.92 4.73
CA LEU A 11 -4.95 -19.06 5.59
C LEU A 11 -5.11 -19.39 7.07
N ASP A 12 -6.34 -19.60 7.54
CA ASP A 12 -6.61 -20.00 8.91
C ASP A 12 -5.95 -21.34 9.22
N ALA A 13 -5.99 -22.29 8.27
CA ALA A 13 -5.38 -23.61 8.42
C ALA A 13 -3.84 -23.58 8.45
N VAL A 14 -3.20 -22.67 7.72
CA VAL A 14 -1.73 -22.49 7.71
C VAL A 14 -1.24 -21.52 8.79
N GLY A 15 -2.16 -21.01 9.64
CA GLY A 15 -1.83 -20.10 10.73
C GLY A 15 -1.40 -18.73 10.22
N PHE A 16 -2.17 -18.14 9.31
CA PHE A 16 -1.93 -16.77 8.87
C PHE A 16 -2.00 -15.83 10.09
N PRO A 17 -1.03 -14.95 10.25
CA PRO A 17 -0.98 -14.14 11.45
C PRO A 17 -2.19 -13.19 11.51
N ALA A 18 -2.73 -13.03 12.71
CA ALA A 18 -3.67 -11.96 13.00
C ALA A 18 -3.07 -10.60 12.61
N ALA A 19 -3.94 -9.63 12.35
CA ALA A 19 -3.49 -8.27 12.10
C ALA A 19 -2.56 -7.81 13.24
N PRO A 20 -1.39 -7.26 12.95
CA PRO A 20 -0.56 -6.66 13.99
C PRO A 20 -1.35 -5.61 14.77
N GLU A 21 -1.27 -5.62 16.11
CA GLU A 21 -1.99 -4.65 16.94
C GLU A 21 -1.75 -3.22 16.51
N VAL A 22 -0.53 -2.92 16.09
CA VAL A 22 -0.12 -1.61 15.58
C VAL A 22 -0.92 -1.22 14.33
N VAL A 23 -1.17 -2.16 13.40
CA VAL A 23 -1.99 -1.91 12.19
C VAL A 23 -3.42 -1.60 12.57
N LEU A 24 -4.01 -2.36 13.50
CA LEU A 24 -5.37 -2.11 13.99
C LEU A 24 -5.50 -0.76 14.69
N ARG A 25 -4.51 -0.38 15.50
CA ARG A 25 -4.49 0.93 16.17
C ARG A 25 -4.36 2.07 15.18
N LEU A 26 -3.50 1.94 14.17
CA LEU A 26 -3.38 2.95 13.11
C LEU A 26 -4.68 3.10 12.32
N SER A 27 -5.34 2.00 11.97
CA SER A 27 -6.60 2.06 11.21
C SER A 27 -7.70 2.80 11.97
N GLN A 28 -7.73 2.70 13.31
CA GLN A 28 -8.66 3.45 14.15
C GLN A 28 -8.44 4.97 14.09
N LEU A 29 -7.23 5.41 13.78
CA LEU A 29 -6.88 6.83 13.67
C LEU A 29 -7.20 7.43 12.28
N LEU A 30 -7.53 6.60 11.28
CA LEU A 30 -7.76 7.07 9.90
C LEU A 30 -8.96 8.00 9.76
N HIS A 31 -9.98 7.83 10.60
CA HIS A 31 -11.21 8.61 10.55
C HIS A 31 -11.11 9.99 11.24
N THR A 32 -9.93 10.32 11.79
CA THR A 32 -9.71 11.62 12.41
C THR A 32 -8.96 12.52 11.45
N ASP A 33 -9.55 13.67 11.08
CA ASP A 33 -8.91 14.68 10.20
C ASP A 33 -7.58 15.18 10.75
N TRP A 34 -7.33 14.96 12.04
CA TRP A 34 -6.13 15.39 12.76
C TRP A 34 -5.57 14.24 13.58
N VAL A 35 -4.71 13.43 12.99
CA VAL A 35 -3.87 12.50 13.78
C VAL A 35 -2.86 13.34 14.53
N MET A 36 -3.00 13.42 15.85
CA MET A 36 -2.03 14.12 16.70
C MET A 36 -0.71 13.34 16.69
N ALA A 37 0.40 14.07 16.64
CA ALA A 37 1.74 13.47 16.70
C ALA A 37 1.94 12.56 17.93
N GLU A 38 1.30 12.90 19.03
CA GLU A 38 1.29 12.14 20.27
C GLU A 38 0.60 10.78 20.11
N GLN A 39 -0.55 10.71 19.43
CA GLN A 39 -1.28 9.47 19.19
C GLN A 39 -0.45 8.51 18.33
N LEU A 40 0.18 9.02 17.28
CA LEU A 40 1.05 8.23 16.42
C LEU A 40 2.31 7.76 17.18
N ALA A 41 2.85 8.59 18.07
CA ALA A 41 3.96 8.22 18.94
C ALA A 41 3.56 7.10 19.91
N GLU A 42 2.37 7.15 20.49
CA GLU A 42 1.84 6.08 21.36
C GLU A 42 1.74 4.76 20.58
N VAL A 43 1.18 4.78 19.37
CA VAL A 43 1.08 3.59 18.52
C VAL A 43 2.47 3.04 18.18
N ALA A 44 3.42 3.90 17.79
CA ALA A 44 4.79 3.46 17.50
C ALA A 44 5.51 2.86 18.71
N MET A 45 5.14 3.29 19.93
CA MET A 45 5.71 2.79 21.19
C MET A 45 5.15 1.44 21.64
N LEU A 46 4.07 0.93 21.03
CA LEU A 46 3.56 -0.41 21.31
C LEU A 46 4.57 -1.51 20.95
N ASP A 47 5.45 -1.25 19.98
CA ASP A 47 6.55 -2.16 19.59
C ASP A 47 7.90 -1.43 19.68
N SER A 48 8.77 -1.90 20.58
CA SER A 48 10.09 -1.34 20.76
C SER A 48 10.96 -1.40 19.50
N THR A 49 10.76 -2.42 18.65
CA THR A 49 11.47 -2.54 17.38
C THR A 49 11.02 -1.45 16.41
N VAL A 50 9.72 -1.19 16.35
CA VAL A 50 9.15 -0.10 15.54
C VAL A 50 9.70 1.24 16.02
N SER A 51 9.65 1.50 17.34
CA SER A 51 10.23 2.72 17.95
C SER A 51 11.69 2.93 17.58
N ALA A 52 12.52 1.89 17.72
CA ALA A 52 13.95 1.98 17.40
C ALA A 52 14.20 2.30 15.91
N ARG A 53 13.38 1.76 15.00
CA ARG A 53 13.52 2.00 13.58
C ARG A 53 12.98 3.37 13.16
N VAL A 54 11.90 3.87 13.78
CA VAL A 54 11.46 5.27 13.62
C VAL A 54 12.57 6.24 14.00
N LEU A 55 13.21 6.04 15.15
CA LEU A 55 14.36 6.85 15.58
C LEU A 55 15.54 6.72 14.61
N ARG A 56 15.82 5.52 14.10
CA ARG A 56 16.87 5.29 13.11
C ARG A 56 16.60 6.02 11.80
N LEU A 57 15.35 6.01 11.31
CA LEU A 57 14.96 6.76 10.12
C LEU A 57 15.14 8.26 10.33
N ALA A 58 14.65 8.80 11.46
CA ALA A 58 14.77 10.21 11.78
C ALA A 58 16.23 10.68 11.91
N ASN A 59 17.15 9.78 12.29
CA ASN A 59 18.58 10.03 12.35
C ASN A 59 19.35 9.66 11.07
N SER A 60 18.66 9.21 10.02
CA SER A 60 19.29 8.85 8.74
C SER A 60 19.82 10.06 7.99
N VAL A 61 20.72 9.80 7.03
CA VAL A 61 21.28 10.83 6.14
C VAL A 61 20.18 11.49 5.31
N TYR A 62 19.17 10.73 4.91
CA TYR A 62 18.04 11.24 4.13
C TYR A 62 17.33 12.41 4.84
N TYR A 63 17.05 12.27 6.14
CA TYR A 63 16.44 13.34 6.94
C TYR A 63 17.45 14.30 7.57
N ARG A 64 18.73 14.25 7.16
CA ARG A 64 19.83 15.07 7.71
C ARG A 64 19.87 15.06 9.23
N GLY A 65 19.42 13.95 9.83
CA GLY A 65 19.15 13.83 11.25
C GLY A 65 20.38 13.39 12.03
N LYS A 66 20.67 14.14 13.10
CA LYS A 66 21.51 13.67 14.20
C LYS A 66 20.87 14.12 15.50
N GLY A 67 20.86 13.24 16.50
CA GLY A 67 20.46 13.60 17.86
C GLY A 67 18.98 13.53 18.17
N VAL A 68 18.13 12.97 17.30
CA VAL A 68 16.72 12.65 17.61
C VAL A 68 16.69 11.52 18.64
N LYS A 69 16.06 11.74 19.78
CA LYS A 69 16.08 10.82 20.93
C LYS A 69 14.70 10.33 21.34
N SER A 70 13.63 10.96 20.85
CA SER A 70 12.25 10.59 21.14
C SER A 70 11.42 10.41 19.88
N ILE A 71 10.34 9.63 19.98
CA ILE A 71 9.39 9.47 18.86
C ILE A 71 8.71 10.78 18.53
N ALA A 72 8.40 11.61 19.52
CA ALA A 72 7.84 12.95 19.30
C ALA A 72 8.79 13.83 18.46
N GLU A 73 10.09 13.83 18.77
CA GLU A 73 11.09 14.52 17.94
C GLU A 73 11.19 13.92 16.54
N ALA A 74 11.06 12.58 16.42
CA ALA A 74 11.04 11.91 15.13
C ALA A 74 9.83 12.36 14.30
N VAL A 75 8.62 12.42 14.87
CA VAL A 75 7.41 12.92 14.19
C VAL A 75 7.63 14.34 13.65
N ILE A 76 8.22 15.22 14.45
CA ILE A 76 8.55 16.60 14.00
C ILE A 76 9.54 16.58 12.82
N ARG A 77 10.50 15.66 12.83
CA ARG A 77 11.58 15.58 11.83
C ARG A 77 11.16 14.95 10.51
N ILE A 78 10.50 13.80 10.58
CA ILE A 78 10.16 13.00 9.39
C ILE A 78 8.69 13.15 8.96
N GLY A 79 7.91 13.87 9.75
CA GLY A 79 6.49 14.07 9.54
C GLY A 79 5.64 12.89 10.01
N ILE A 80 4.34 13.14 10.12
CA ILE A 80 3.34 12.12 10.50
C ILE A 80 3.36 10.97 9.48
N ASP A 81 3.37 11.29 8.18
CA ASP A 81 3.39 10.28 7.11
C ASP A 81 4.63 9.41 7.15
N GLY A 82 5.80 9.98 7.40
CA GLY A 82 7.03 9.21 7.50
C GLY A 82 7.05 8.23 8.68
N VAL A 83 6.49 8.63 9.83
CA VAL A 83 6.35 7.72 10.97
C VAL A 83 5.33 6.64 10.66
N ARG A 84 4.20 7.00 10.06
CA ARG A 84 3.14 6.07 9.65
C ARG A 84 3.67 5.02 8.66
N ASP A 85 4.44 5.44 7.64
CA ASP A 85 5.07 4.54 6.67
C ASP A 85 5.94 3.48 7.36
N VAL A 86 6.79 3.93 8.28
CA VAL A 86 7.67 3.01 9.04
C VAL A 86 6.84 2.04 9.88
N VAL A 87 5.83 2.55 10.57
CA VAL A 87 5.01 1.76 11.49
C VAL A 87 4.24 0.68 10.71
N TYR A 88 3.57 1.04 9.62
CA TYR A 88 2.87 0.07 8.76
C TYR A 88 3.85 -0.92 8.12
N ALA A 89 4.86 -0.39 7.41
CA ALA A 89 5.80 -1.24 6.69
C ALA A 89 6.45 -2.26 7.61
N LEU A 90 6.97 -1.84 8.77
CA LEU A 90 7.64 -2.76 9.70
C LEU A 90 6.70 -3.80 10.30
N SER A 91 5.48 -3.39 10.64
CA SER A 91 4.51 -4.29 11.24
C SER A 91 4.08 -5.39 10.26
N LEU A 92 3.86 -5.02 9.00
CA LEU A 92 3.44 -5.96 7.95
C LEU A 92 4.61 -6.76 7.36
N MET A 93 5.76 -6.12 7.10
CA MET A 93 6.95 -6.78 6.53
C MET A 93 7.50 -7.92 7.39
N ARG A 94 7.35 -7.84 8.70
CA ARG A 94 7.77 -8.91 9.61
C ARG A 94 6.83 -10.11 9.57
N THR A 95 5.56 -9.84 9.36
CA THR A 95 4.47 -10.80 9.43
C THR A 95 4.22 -11.48 8.08
N LEU A 96 4.35 -10.71 7.00
CA LEU A 96 4.02 -11.09 5.64
C LEU A 96 5.28 -11.04 4.74
N ARG A 97 5.95 -12.18 4.60
CA ARG A 97 7.13 -12.30 3.74
C ARG A 97 6.79 -13.11 2.49
N PRO A 98 6.86 -12.52 1.30
CA PRO A 98 6.69 -13.25 0.06
C PRO A 98 7.83 -14.25 -0.15
N MET A 99 7.51 -15.35 -0.84
CA MET A 99 8.43 -16.43 -1.18
C MET A 99 8.76 -16.47 -2.68
N GLN A 100 7.82 -16.05 -3.54
CA GLN A 100 7.93 -16.18 -5.00
C GLN A 100 8.29 -14.87 -5.70
N PHE A 101 8.28 -13.75 -4.98
CA PHE A 101 8.63 -12.44 -5.53
C PHE A 101 9.48 -11.61 -4.56
N SER A 102 10.03 -10.52 -5.07
CA SER A 102 10.94 -9.68 -4.30
C SER A 102 10.22 -8.91 -3.20
N HIS A 103 10.50 -9.24 -1.94
CA HIS A 103 10.03 -8.53 -0.76
C HIS A 103 10.30 -7.00 -0.84
N ARG A 104 11.51 -6.62 -1.30
CA ARG A 104 11.90 -5.22 -1.41
C ARG A 104 11.10 -4.50 -2.50
N GLN A 105 10.93 -5.11 -3.70
CA GLN A 105 10.19 -4.51 -4.80
C GLN A 105 8.70 -4.33 -4.44
N TYR A 106 8.10 -5.35 -3.85
CA TYR A 106 6.72 -5.30 -3.40
C TYR A 106 6.47 -4.13 -2.44
N TRP A 107 7.21 -4.05 -1.35
CA TRP A 107 7.01 -2.97 -0.38
C TRP A 107 7.41 -1.59 -0.92
N ARG A 108 8.40 -1.54 -1.84
CA ARG A 108 8.74 -0.30 -2.53
C ARG A 108 7.58 0.20 -3.37
N HIS A 109 6.89 -0.70 -4.07
CA HIS A 109 5.69 -0.40 -4.84
C HIS A 109 4.56 0.10 -3.92
N CYS A 110 4.19 -0.66 -2.89
CA CYS A 110 3.13 -0.27 -1.96
C CYS A 110 3.39 1.11 -1.30
N LEU A 111 4.64 1.38 -0.89
CA LEU A 111 5.02 2.68 -0.34
C LEU A 111 4.95 3.79 -1.39
N ALA A 112 5.34 3.52 -2.64
CA ALA A 112 5.25 4.48 -3.73
C ALA A 112 3.78 4.80 -4.05
N VAL A 113 2.90 3.81 -4.13
CA VAL A 113 1.46 4.02 -4.35
C VAL A 113 0.86 4.81 -3.19
N ALA A 114 1.19 4.50 -1.94
CA ALA A 114 0.75 5.28 -0.78
C ALA A 114 1.21 6.75 -0.83
N GLN A 115 2.43 7.03 -1.29
CA GLN A 115 2.90 8.42 -1.50
C GLN A 115 2.20 9.07 -2.71
N ALA A 116 1.99 8.33 -3.79
CA ALA A 116 1.31 8.83 -4.98
C ALA A 116 -0.14 9.24 -4.66
N THR A 117 -0.86 8.51 -3.79
CA THR A 117 -2.19 8.94 -3.34
C THR A 117 -2.16 10.32 -2.66
N GLN A 118 -1.11 10.64 -1.90
CA GLN A 118 -0.95 11.96 -1.27
C GLN A 118 -0.64 13.05 -2.30
N ILE A 119 0.25 12.74 -3.27
CA ILE A 119 0.60 13.66 -4.36
C ILE A 119 -0.66 14.00 -5.19
N LEU A 120 -1.47 13.01 -5.52
CA LEU A 120 -2.72 13.16 -6.26
C LEU A 120 -3.78 13.89 -5.43
N HIS A 121 -3.89 13.60 -4.13
CA HIS A 121 -4.83 14.25 -3.24
C HIS A 121 -4.65 15.78 -3.18
N HIS A 122 -3.42 16.27 -3.17
CA HIS A 122 -3.14 17.70 -3.21
C HIS A 122 -3.62 18.40 -4.49
N ARG A 123 -3.86 17.65 -5.57
CA ARG A 123 -4.35 18.14 -6.86
C ARG A 123 -5.83 17.91 -7.08
N ALA A 124 -6.38 16.91 -6.40
CA ALA A 124 -7.77 16.53 -6.55
C ALA A 124 -8.72 17.63 -6.05
N ARG A 125 -9.61 18.09 -6.91
CA ARG A 125 -10.54 19.19 -6.62
C ARG A 125 -11.94 18.69 -6.19
N ARG A 126 -12.16 17.37 -6.30
CA ARG A 126 -13.48 16.75 -6.09
C ARG A 126 -13.47 15.63 -5.04
N ILE A 127 -12.41 15.54 -4.26
CA ILE A 127 -12.26 14.50 -3.24
C ILE A 127 -12.54 15.04 -1.84
N THR A 128 -13.20 14.22 -1.02
CA THR A 128 -13.53 14.56 0.38
C THR A 128 -12.94 13.57 1.37
N ILE A 129 -12.11 12.63 0.91
CA ILE A 129 -11.53 11.56 1.73
C ILE A 129 -10.33 12.10 2.51
N PRO A 130 -10.20 11.78 3.81
CA PRO A 130 -9.04 12.17 4.60
C PRO A 130 -7.72 11.60 4.05
N ALA A 131 -6.66 12.40 4.03
CA ALA A 131 -5.35 11.99 3.56
C ALA A 131 -4.80 10.70 4.24
N PRO A 132 -4.99 10.45 5.55
CA PRO A 132 -4.56 9.21 6.18
C PRO A 132 -5.23 7.96 5.61
N GLU A 133 -6.49 8.04 5.22
CA GLU A 133 -7.25 6.94 4.64
C GLU A 133 -6.75 6.58 3.23
N LEU A 134 -6.52 7.60 2.41
CA LEU A 134 -5.90 7.45 1.08
C LEU A 134 -4.54 6.74 1.15
N HIS A 135 -3.72 7.16 2.11
CA HIS A 135 -2.39 6.58 2.30
C HIS A 135 -2.46 5.10 2.70
N ALA A 136 -3.34 4.76 3.64
CA ALA A 136 -3.52 3.38 4.08
C ALA A 136 -4.06 2.49 2.96
N ALA A 137 -5.01 2.98 2.16
CA ALA A 137 -5.54 2.26 1.01
C ALA A 137 -4.43 1.99 -0.03
N GLY A 138 -3.63 3.00 -0.38
CA GLY A 138 -2.51 2.82 -1.30
C GLY A 138 -1.44 1.85 -0.78
N LEU A 139 -1.21 1.78 0.52
CA LEU A 139 -0.24 0.85 1.11
C LEU A 139 -0.74 -0.60 1.13
N LEU A 140 -2.04 -0.81 1.27
CA LEU A 140 -2.65 -2.12 1.49
C LEU A 140 -3.28 -2.72 0.22
N HIS A 141 -3.37 -1.98 -0.89
CA HIS A 141 -4.13 -2.39 -2.07
C HIS A 141 -3.76 -3.79 -2.60
N ASP A 142 -2.47 -4.12 -2.61
CA ASP A 142 -1.92 -5.38 -3.12
C ASP A 142 -1.74 -6.47 -2.06
N ILE A 143 -2.25 -6.29 -0.84
CA ILE A 143 -1.95 -7.20 0.28
C ILE A 143 -2.37 -8.66 -0.01
N GLY A 144 -3.34 -8.86 -0.89
CA GLY A 144 -3.79 -10.18 -1.33
C GLY A 144 -2.71 -10.98 -2.07
N MET A 145 -1.73 -10.33 -2.73
CA MET A 145 -0.60 -11.03 -3.32
C MET A 145 0.20 -11.84 -2.28
N LEU A 146 0.35 -11.30 -1.07
CA LEU A 146 1.04 -11.98 0.02
C LEU A 146 0.25 -13.20 0.52
N VAL A 147 -1.08 -13.12 0.47
CA VAL A 147 -1.98 -14.23 0.78
C VAL A 147 -1.84 -15.33 -0.25
N LEU A 148 -1.97 -14.98 -1.54
CA LEU A 148 -1.86 -15.93 -2.65
C LEU A 148 -0.48 -16.59 -2.69
N ASP A 149 0.57 -15.83 -2.45
CA ASP A 149 1.95 -16.36 -2.36
C ASP A 149 2.08 -17.38 -1.23
N ARG A 150 1.49 -17.11 -0.07
CA ARG A 150 1.54 -17.98 1.09
C ARG A 150 0.75 -19.27 0.91
N THR A 151 -0.42 -19.20 0.27
CA THR A 151 -1.33 -20.33 0.11
C THR A 151 -0.96 -21.22 -1.08
N LEU A 152 -0.57 -20.61 -2.19
CA LEU A 152 -0.27 -21.32 -3.44
C LEU A 152 1.21 -21.64 -3.62
N GLY A 153 2.12 -20.92 -2.94
CA GLY A 153 3.56 -21.15 -3.04
C GLY A 153 4.05 -21.15 -4.48
N VAL A 154 4.68 -22.23 -4.91
CA VAL A 154 5.21 -22.39 -6.29
C VAL A 154 4.12 -22.22 -7.35
N GLY A 155 2.86 -22.52 -7.04
CA GLY A 155 1.71 -22.26 -7.91
C GLY A 155 1.58 -20.78 -8.24
N TYR A 156 1.68 -19.92 -7.24
CA TYR A 156 1.64 -18.47 -7.45
C TYR A 156 2.85 -17.96 -8.23
N GLY A 157 4.02 -18.55 -8.02
CA GLY A 157 5.20 -18.27 -8.84
C GLY A 157 4.98 -18.48 -10.33
N ARG A 158 4.17 -19.46 -10.72
CA ARG A 158 3.78 -19.71 -12.13
C ARG A 158 2.81 -18.64 -12.65
N VAL A 159 1.89 -18.16 -11.82
CA VAL A 159 0.99 -17.04 -12.17
C VAL A 159 1.80 -15.78 -12.45
N LEU A 160 2.73 -15.44 -11.56
CA LEU A 160 3.62 -14.29 -11.72
C LEU A 160 4.50 -14.38 -12.98
N LEU A 161 5.04 -15.56 -13.26
CA LEU A 161 5.83 -15.79 -14.46
C LEU A 161 4.98 -15.60 -15.73
N ASN A 162 3.75 -16.12 -15.75
CA ASN A 162 2.84 -15.95 -16.88
C ASN A 162 2.48 -14.48 -17.10
N ALA A 163 2.20 -13.73 -16.04
CA ALA A 163 1.95 -12.29 -16.12
C ALA A 163 3.18 -11.55 -16.69
N HIS A 164 4.39 -11.90 -16.24
CA HIS A 164 5.63 -11.30 -16.72
C HIS A 164 5.88 -11.58 -18.21
N GLU A 165 5.72 -12.84 -18.63
CA GLU A 165 5.98 -13.27 -20.02
C GLU A 165 4.93 -12.75 -21.00
N SER A 166 3.67 -12.66 -20.58
CA SER A 166 2.55 -12.18 -21.42
C SER A 166 2.47 -10.66 -21.50
N GLY A 167 3.04 -9.92 -20.51
CA GLY A 167 2.89 -8.47 -20.38
C GLY A 167 1.46 -8.03 -20.01
N ARG A 168 0.59 -8.97 -19.66
CA ARG A 168 -0.80 -8.69 -19.24
C ARG A 168 -0.86 -8.29 -17.77
N PRO A 169 -1.93 -7.56 -17.36
CA PRO A 169 -2.18 -7.26 -15.95
C PRO A 169 -2.20 -8.53 -15.10
N LEU A 170 -1.57 -8.47 -13.92
CA LEU A 170 -1.48 -9.63 -13.02
C LEU A 170 -2.87 -10.15 -12.63
N PHE A 171 -3.80 -9.26 -12.27
CA PHE A 171 -5.16 -9.65 -11.86
C PHE A 171 -5.93 -10.42 -12.94
N GLU A 172 -5.70 -10.12 -14.22
CA GLU A 172 -6.32 -10.88 -15.31
C GLU A 172 -5.78 -12.31 -15.41
N ILE A 173 -4.47 -12.48 -15.21
CA ILE A 173 -3.81 -13.79 -15.20
C ILE A 173 -4.24 -14.59 -13.97
N GLU A 174 -4.36 -13.95 -12.82
CA GLU A 174 -4.89 -14.57 -11.59
C GLU A 174 -6.32 -15.08 -11.81
N ARG A 175 -7.23 -14.23 -12.28
CA ARG A 175 -8.62 -14.63 -12.59
C ARG A 175 -8.68 -15.81 -13.55
N HIS A 176 -7.79 -15.84 -14.55
CA HIS A 176 -7.75 -16.93 -15.52
C HIS A 176 -7.20 -18.24 -14.96
N MET A 177 -6.19 -18.18 -14.09
CA MET A 177 -5.46 -19.36 -13.62
C MET A 177 -5.97 -19.93 -12.30
N ILE A 178 -6.56 -19.07 -11.44
CA ILE A 178 -6.93 -19.43 -10.06
C ILE A 178 -8.35 -18.98 -9.67
N ASP A 179 -9.16 -18.53 -10.63
CA ASP A 179 -10.58 -18.13 -10.48
C ASP A 179 -10.83 -17.01 -9.43
N THR A 180 -9.79 -16.25 -9.07
CA THR A 180 -9.85 -15.08 -8.19
C THR A 180 -8.64 -14.19 -8.47
N ASP A 181 -8.54 -13.03 -7.82
CA ASP A 181 -7.37 -12.18 -7.90
C ASP A 181 -6.94 -11.63 -6.54
N HIS A 182 -5.79 -10.95 -6.51
CA HIS A 182 -5.26 -10.38 -5.28
C HIS A 182 -6.11 -9.24 -4.71
N ALA A 183 -6.92 -8.54 -5.52
CA ALA A 183 -7.81 -7.50 -5.04
C ALA A 183 -8.94 -8.11 -4.19
N ASP A 184 -9.61 -9.15 -4.70
CA ASP A 184 -10.65 -9.88 -3.98
C ASP A 184 -10.10 -10.54 -2.70
N VAL A 185 -8.97 -11.23 -2.82
CA VAL A 185 -8.34 -11.92 -1.68
C VAL A 185 -7.85 -10.93 -0.63
N GLY A 186 -7.28 -9.81 -1.05
CA GLY A 186 -6.84 -8.72 -0.17
C GLY A 186 -8.01 -8.10 0.59
N ALA A 187 -9.11 -7.79 -0.09
CA ALA A 187 -10.31 -7.26 0.53
C ALA A 187 -10.85 -8.22 1.61
N ARG A 188 -10.93 -9.51 1.33
CA ARG A 188 -11.37 -10.53 2.30
C ARG A 188 -10.41 -10.63 3.50
N LEU A 189 -9.11 -10.47 3.29
CA LEU A 189 -8.16 -10.39 4.40
C LEU A 189 -8.40 -9.17 5.27
N LEU A 190 -8.59 -7.99 4.68
CA LEU A 190 -8.85 -6.75 5.43
C LEU A 190 -10.16 -6.84 6.22
N GLU A 191 -11.20 -7.46 5.63
CA GLU A 191 -12.46 -7.75 6.30
C GLU A 191 -12.26 -8.70 7.50
N HIS A 192 -11.49 -9.79 7.30
CA HIS A 192 -11.13 -10.73 8.37
C HIS A 192 -10.34 -10.04 9.49
N TRP A 193 -9.54 -9.05 9.17
CA TRP A 193 -8.83 -8.21 10.14
C TRP A 193 -9.69 -7.11 10.75
N HIS A 194 -10.98 -7.02 10.40
CA HIS A 194 -11.91 -6.00 10.86
C HIS A 194 -11.42 -4.56 10.58
N LEU A 195 -10.76 -4.36 9.45
CA LEU A 195 -10.39 -3.03 9.01
C LEU A 195 -11.61 -2.26 8.48
N PRO A 196 -11.54 -0.90 8.45
CA PRO A 196 -12.66 -0.08 7.99
C PRO A 196 -13.15 -0.46 6.59
N GLU A 197 -14.48 -0.51 6.43
CA GLU A 197 -15.16 -0.87 5.19
C GLU A 197 -14.66 -0.11 3.94
N PRO A 198 -14.37 1.21 4.00
CA PRO A 198 -13.81 1.92 2.84
C PRO A 198 -12.48 1.35 2.35
N LEU A 199 -11.60 0.88 3.25
CA LEU A 199 -10.34 0.23 2.86
C LEU A 199 -10.58 -1.12 2.20
N VAL A 200 -11.53 -1.90 2.71
CA VAL A 200 -11.94 -3.19 2.13
C VAL A 200 -12.43 -2.99 0.71
N GLN A 201 -13.37 -2.05 0.52
CA GLN A 201 -13.94 -1.73 -0.80
C GLN A 201 -12.89 -1.18 -1.77
N ALA A 202 -12.04 -0.26 -1.33
CA ALA A 202 -10.98 0.28 -2.17
C ALA A 202 -9.99 -0.81 -2.61
N THR A 203 -9.64 -1.74 -1.72
CA THR A 203 -8.79 -2.88 -2.06
C THR A 203 -9.47 -3.82 -3.07
N ALA A 204 -10.78 -4.08 -2.93
CA ALA A 204 -11.53 -4.91 -3.86
C ALA A 204 -11.62 -4.29 -5.27
N ALA A 205 -11.77 -2.97 -5.34
CA ALA A 205 -12.11 -2.26 -6.58
C ALA A 205 -10.92 -1.53 -7.25
N HIS A 206 -9.70 -1.66 -6.74
CA HIS A 206 -8.58 -0.85 -7.22
C HIS A 206 -8.14 -1.14 -8.66
N HIS A 207 -8.59 -2.24 -9.27
CA HIS A 207 -8.38 -2.52 -10.71
C HIS A 207 -9.55 -2.11 -11.60
N ASP A 208 -10.74 -1.94 -11.05
CA ASP A 208 -11.94 -1.53 -11.79
C ASP A 208 -12.82 -0.60 -10.93
N PRO A 209 -12.40 0.66 -10.72
CA PRO A 209 -13.09 1.62 -9.87
C PRO A 209 -14.27 2.28 -10.60
N SER A 210 -15.12 1.49 -11.28
CA SER A 210 -16.23 1.98 -12.14
C SER A 210 -17.46 2.47 -11.38
N GLY A 211 -17.49 2.34 -10.05
CA GLY A 211 -18.59 2.79 -9.19
C GLY A 211 -18.63 4.32 -9.06
N GLU A 212 -19.76 4.95 -9.41
CA GLU A 212 -20.00 6.34 -9.00
C GLU A 212 -19.95 6.43 -7.47
N GLY A 213 -18.97 7.20 -6.94
CA GLY A 213 -18.82 7.45 -5.51
C GLY A 213 -17.66 6.72 -4.81
N ASP A 214 -16.99 5.77 -5.46
CA ASP A 214 -15.82 5.11 -4.88
C ASP A 214 -14.53 5.90 -5.13
N GLN A 215 -14.47 7.11 -4.59
CA GLN A 215 -13.32 8.01 -4.74
C GLN A 215 -12.02 7.41 -4.19
N LEU A 216 -12.11 6.54 -3.17
CA LEU A 216 -10.93 5.92 -2.57
C LEU A 216 -10.31 4.90 -3.53
N ALA A 217 -11.13 4.01 -4.13
CA ALA A 217 -10.67 3.07 -5.14
C ALA A 217 -10.14 3.79 -6.40
N GLN A 218 -10.84 4.84 -6.85
CA GLN A 218 -10.39 5.68 -7.97
C GLN A 218 -9.02 6.31 -7.72
N MET A 219 -8.79 6.79 -6.49
CA MET A 219 -7.51 7.37 -6.11
C MET A 219 -6.40 6.32 -6.07
N VAL A 220 -6.66 5.14 -5.53
CA VAL A 220 -5.70 4.02 -5.50
C VAL A 220 -5.39 3.56 -6.92
N TYR A 221 -6.41 3.35 -7.76
CA TYR A 221 -6.26 3.01 -9.17
C TYR A 221 -5.34 3.99 -9.91
N LEU A 222 -5.59 5.30 -9.73
CA LEU A 222 -4.79 6.32 -10.40
C LEU A 222 -3.35 6.39 -9.86
N ALA A 223 -3.17 6.21 -8.56
CA ALA A 223 -1.85 6.17 -7.93
C ALA A 223 -1.03 4.96 -8.40
N ASP A 224 -1.65 3.78 -8.48
CA ASP A 224 -1.04 2.57 -9.01
C ASP A 224 -0.71 2.71 -10.50
N TYR A 225 -1.65 3.26 -11.29
CA TYR A 225 -1.43 3.59 -12.70
C TYR A 225 -0.18 4.45 -12.91
N VAL A 226 -0.03 5.54 -12.15
CA VAL A 226 1.12 6.45 -12.23
C VAL A 226 2.41 5.74 -11.83
N CYS A 227 2.39 4.93 -10.76
CA CYS A 227 3.56 4.15 -10.34
C CYS A 227 3.98 3.13 -11.40
N ASN A 228 3.03 2.44 -12.02
CA ASN A 228 3.31 1.48 -13.10
C ASN A 228 3.86 2.15 -14.36
N LEU A 229 3.37 3.36 -14.72
CA LEU A 229 3.97 4.16 -15.81
C LEU A 229 5.44 4.51 -15.53
N HIS A 230 5.77 4.77 -14.28
CA HIS A 230 7.13 5.10 -13.83
C HIS A 230 8.00 3.86 -13.56
N ALA A 231 7.54 2.68 -13.97
CA ALA A 231 8.21 1.39 -13.76
C ALA A 231 8.48 1.05 -12.27
N VAL A 232 7.68 1.58 -11.37
CA VAL A 232 7.65 1.20 -9.95
C VAL A 232 6.59 0.13 -9.76
N HIS A 233 6.94 -1.11 -10.04
CA HIS A 233 6.04 -2.25 -9.98
C HIS A 233 6.58 -3.35 -9.05
N HIS A 234 5.71 -4.23 -8.60
CA HIS A 234 6.03 -5.35 -7.67
C HIS A 234 6.73 -6.54 -8.33
N GLY A 235 7.25 -6.40 -9.57
CA GLY A 235 8.03 -7.44 -10.28
C GLY A 235 7.35 -7.98 -11.53
N THR A 236 6.16 -7.51 -11.89
CA THR A 236 5.54 -7.78 -13.19
C THR A 236 5.99 -6.73 -14.21
N ALA A 237 6.06 -7.10 -15.50
CA ALA A 237 6.48 -6.18 -16.56
C ALA A 237 5.33 -5.33 -17.13
N TYR A 238 4.17 -5.35 -16.47
CA TYR A 238 2.97 -4.65 -16.95
C TYR A 238 3.18 -3.15 -17.00
N ARG A 239 2.84 -2.54 -18.12
CA ARG A 239 2.69 -1.09 -18.29
C ARG A 239 1.29 -0.79 -18.79
N PRO A 240 0.55 0.12 -18.15
CA PRO A 240 -0.77 0.52 -18.63
C PRO A 240 -0.67 1.10 -20.05
N GLU A 241 -1.51 0.60 -20.96
CA GLU A 241 -1.56 1.06 -22.36
C GLU A 241 -2.59 2.17 -22.58
N SER A 242 -3.63 2.25 -21.73
CA SER A 242 -4.71 3.21 -21.84
C SER A 242 -4.60 4.32 -20.80
N SER A 243 -5.01 5.53 -21.18
CA SER A 243 -5.14 6.60 -20.21
C SER A 243 -6.33 6.30 -19.27
N ALA A 244 -6.17 6.63 -18.01
CA ALA A 244 -7.23 6.55 -17.00
C ALA A 244 -8.13 7.80 -17.07
N SER A 245 -8.47 8.31 -18.26
CA SER A 245 -9.09 9.64 -18.49
C SER A 245 -10.36 9.86 -17.68
N ASP A 246 -11.20 8.84 -17.55
CA ASP A 246 -12.45 8.94 -16.79
C ASP A 246 -12.19 9.11 -15.29
N VAL A 247 -11.15 8.45 -14.77
CA VAL A 247 -10.75 8.56 -13.35
C VAL A 247 -10.09 9.91 -13.07
N TRP A 248 -9.21 10.40 -13.98
CA TRP A 248 -8.66 11.76 -13.89
C TRP A 248 -9.76 12.79 -13.75
N HIS A 249 -10.76 12.71 -14.63
CA HIS A 249 -11.88 13.64 -14.63
C HIS A 249 -12.74 13.49 -13.36
N ALA A 250 -13.05 12.27 -12.93
CA ALA A 250 -13.85 12.01 -11.73
C ALA A 250 -13.24 12.64 -10.48
N LEU A 251 -11.92 12.54 -10.32
CA LEU A 251 -11.17 13.13 -9.21
C LEU A 251 -10.93 14.64 -9.35
N GLY A 252 -11.19 15.22 -10.54
CA GLY A 252 -10.94 16.63 -10.85
C GLY A 252 -9.46 16.98 -10.91
N ILE A 253 -8.64 16.03 -11.39
CA ILE A 253 -7.21 16.22 -11.66
C ILE A 253 -7.05 16.35 -13.18
N GLU A 254 -6.24 17.30 -13.63
CA GLU A 254 -5.96 17.49 -15.05
C GLU A 254 -4.88 16.49 -15.51
N GLU A 255 -5.16 15.70 -16.54
CA GLU A 255 -4.20 14.73 -17.09
C GLU A 255 -2.90 15.38 -17.56
N SER A 256 -2.96 16.65 -17.92
CA SER A 256 -1.80 17.46 -18.29
C SER A 256 -0.79 17.66 -17.14
N GLU A 257 -1.20 17.41 -15.89
CA GLU A 257 -0.31 17.46 -14.72
C GLU A 257 0.54 16.18 -14.55
N LEU A 258 0.29 15.13 -15.36
CA LEU A 258 1.00 13.85 -15.27
C LEU A 258 2.54 13.99 -15.27
N PRO A 259 3.18 14.80 -16.10
CA PRO A 259 4.64 14.95 -16.05
C PRO A 259 5.16 15.46 -14.70
N ASP A 260 4.47 16.41 -14.08
CA ASP A 260 4.84 16.95 -12.77
C ASP A 260 4.59 15.94 -11.67
N ILE A 261 3.48 15.18 -11.75
CA ILE A 261 3.17 14.08 -10.84
C ILE A 261 4.26 13.01 -10.87
N LEU A 262 4.71 12.60 -12.07
CA LEU A 262 5.78 11.61 -12.22
C LEU A 262 7.10 12.10 -11.60
N LEU A 263 7.44 13.38 -11.73
CA LEU A 263 8.62 13.95 -11.07
C LEU A 263 8.51 13.90 -9.53
N GLU A 264 7.33 14.19 -8.99
CA GLU A 264 7.12 14.11 -7.53
C GLU A 264 7.09 12.67 -7.02
N VAL A 265 6.55 11.73 -7.79
CA VAL A 265 6.61 10.30 -7.48
C VAL A 265 8.07 9.84 -7.46
N ASP A 266 8.88 10.22 -8.45
CA ASP A 266 10.31 9.91 -8.47
C ASP A 266 11.02 10.42 -7.21
N ALA A 267 10.79 11.68 -6.85
CA ALA A 267 11.35 12.26 -5.63
C ALA A 267 10.88 11.51 -4.35
N SER A 268 9.66 10.98 -4.35
CA SER A 268 9.11 10.22 -3.22
C SER A 268 9.73 8.83 -3.05
N LEU A 269 10.31 8.25 -4.11
CA LEU A 269 10.96 6.93 -4.06
C LEU A 269 12.18 6.92 -3.14
N GLU A 270 12.90 8.03 -3.02
CA GLU A 270 13.99 8.14 -2.05
C GLU A 270 13.49 7.95 -0.62
N LYS A 271 12.29 8.45 -0.30
CA LYS A 271 11.65 8.26 1.02
C LYS A 271 11.29 6.79 1.23
N ALA A 272 10.68 6.14 0.24
CA ALA A 272 10.36 4.72 0.31
C ALA A 272 11.63 3.87 0.51
N ASP A 273 12.69 4.15 -0.23
CA ASP A 273 13.99 3.47 -0.08
C ASP A 273 14.62 3.70 1.30
N ALA A 274 14.49 4.90 1.88
CA ALA A 274 14.95 5.19 3.24
C ALA A 274 14.18 4.39 4.30
N VAL A 275 12.85 4.26 4.16
CA VAL A 275 12.00 3.41 5.02
C VAL A 275 12.44 1.96 4.91
N LEU A 276 12.61 1.43 3.69
CA LEU A 276 13.04 0.05 3.47
C LEU A 276 14.45 -0.23 4.01
N ALA A 277 15.35 0.73 3.94
CA ALA A 277 16.71 0.59 4.49
C ALA A 277 16.73 0.44 6.02
N VAL A 278 15.75 1.02 6.73
CA VAL A 278 15.63 0.83 8.17
C VAL A 278 14.75 -0.36 8.54
N ALA A 279 13.93 -0.84 7.62
CA ALA A 279 13.07 -2.00 7.79
C ALA A 279 13.84 -3.35 7.64
N ALA A 280 14.87 -3.38 6.82
CA ALA A 280 15.76 -4.54 6.68
C ALA A 280 16.59 -4.75 7.95
#